data_2431f33e85c3297d63ac17fe62c60265
#
_entry.id   2431f33e85c3297d63ac17fe62c60265
#
_cell.length_a   1.000
_cell.length_b   1.000
_cell.length_c   1.000
_cell.angle_alpha   90.00
_cell.angle_beta   90.00
_cell.angle_gamma   90.00
#
_symmetry.space_group_name_H-M   'P 1'
#
loop_
_entity.id
_entity.type
_entity.pdbx_description
1 polymer ?
#
loop_
_entity_poly.entity_id
_entity_poly.type
_entity_poly.pdbx_seq_one_letter_code
_entity_poly.pdbx_strand_id
1 'polypeptide(L)'
;MGIRSGDRYVVTDDEREWFRRDGYVHLSGVLDEPELAALDEVYDAFMHGEIAVEGRDLNDMVTGEFGTDPSGYAIFNVMLPRRYHPAWQGNVFERVGLSIAEQLCGEGMTLDFDQLLAKQPGRDDAVFAWHQDQAYWIDTDDRRTATC
;
A
#
# COMPACT_ATOMS: atom_id res chain seq x y z
N MET A 1 13.10 18.65 1.71
CA MET A 1 12.49 17.48 2.35
C MET A 1 11.28 17.97 3.12
N GLY A 2 10.12 17.37 2.88
CA GLY A 2 8.87 17.73 3.54
C GLY A 2 8.90 17.50 5.05
N ILE A 3 7.85 17.95 5.72
CA ILE A 3 7.76 17.88 7.18
C ILE A 3 6.43 17.26 7.57
N ARG A 4 6.48 16.28 8.46
CA ARG A 4 5.30 15.70 9.09
C ARG A 4 4.74 16.62 10.19
N SER A 5 3.44 16.83 10.19
CA SER A 5 2.72 17.59 11.22
C SER A 5 1.37 16.95 11.49
N GLY A 6 1.24 16.24 12.60
CA GLY A 6 0.04 15.44 12.89
C GLY A 6 -0.23 14.42 11.76
N ASP A 7 -1.45 14.32 11.28
CA ASP A 7 -1.84 13.42 10.17
C ASP A 7 -1.48 13.97 8.78
N ARG A 8 -0.72 15.05 8.70
CA ARG A 8 -0.35 15.68 7.45
C ARG A 8 1.14 15.68 7.24
N TYR A 9 1.57 15.21 6.06
CA TYR A 9 2.92 15.47 5.54
C TYR A 9 2.84 16.64 4.57
N VAL A 10 3.67 17.66 4.76
CA VAL A 10 3.73 18.82 3.87
C VAL A 10 4.75 18.56 2.79
N VAL A 11 4.25 18.29 1.58
CA VAL A 11 5.07 18.06 0.38
C VAL A 11 5.64 19.41 -0.08
N THR A 12 6.97 19.48 -0.28
CA THR A 12 7.66 20.67 -0.79
C THR A 12 7.44 20.86 -2.30
N ASP A 13 7.75 22.06 -2.79
CA ASP A 13 7.66 22.33 -4.24
C ASP A 13 8.66 21.50 -5.04
N ASP A 14 9.87 21.27 -4.51
CA ASP A 14 10.88 20.39 -5.14
C ASP A 14 10.38 18.94 -5.25
N GLU A 15 9.73 18.42 -4.20
CA GLU A 15 9.15 17.06 -4.21
C GLU A 15 7.99 16.96 -5.21
N ARG A 16 7.15 18.02 -5.33
CA ARG A 16 6.09 18.08 -6.34
C ARG A 16 6.66 18.13 -7.75
N GLU A 17 7.71 18.90 -7.97
CA GLU A 17 8.36 18.99 -9.26
C GLU A 17 9.00 17.65 -9.64
N TRP A 18 9.65 16.99 -8.68
CA TRP A 18 10.20 15.66 -8.87
C TRP A 18 9.11 14.66 -9.29
N PHE A 19 8.00 14.60 -8.54
CA PHE A 19 6.89 13.72 -8.89
C PHE A 19 6.32 13.98 -10.29
N ARG A 20 6.15 15.25 -10.67
CA ARG A 20 5.64 15.60 -12.01
C ARG A 20 6.59 15.22 -13.14
N ARG A 21 7.89 15.33 -12.88
CA ARG A 21 8.94 15.02 -13.87
C ARG A 21 9.14 13.53 -14.06
N ASP A 22 9.23 12.78 -12.96
CA ASP A 22 9.68 11.40 -12.95
C ASP A 22 8.53 10.39 -12.79
N GLY A 23 7.33 10.84 -12.37
CA GLY A 23 6.16 10.01 -12.09
C GLY A 23 6.21 9.32 -10.73
N TYR A 24 7.24 9.55 -9.94
CA TYR A 24 7.37 9.08 -8.56
C TYR A 24 8.17 10.06 -7.71
N VAL A 25 8.07 9.93 -6.40
CA VAL A 25 8.89 10.67 -5.44
C VAL A 25 9.14 9.84 -4.19
N HIS A 26 10.34 9.90 -3.66
CA HIS A 26 10.67 9.30 -2.36
C HIS A 26 10.53 10.36 -1.27
N LEU A 27 9.62 10.13 -0.33
CA LEU A 27 9.37 11.00 0.81
C LEU A 27 9.90 10.33 2.08
N SER A 28 10.75 11.04 2.83
CA SER A 28 11.33 10.53 4.07
C SER A 28 10.63 11.09 5.30
N GLY A 29 10.56 10.30 6.38
CA GLY A 29 9.96 10.73 7.65
C GLY A 29 8.43 10.91 7.55
N VAL A 30 7.79 10.11 6.70
CA VAL A 30 6.33 10.09 6.53
C VAL A 30 5.64 9.49 7.75
N LEU A 31 6.23 8.45 8.33
CA LEU A 31 5.78 7.80 9.57
C LEU A 31 6.92 7.81 10.59
N ASP A 32 6.57 7.83 11.87
CA ASP A 32 7.51 7.66 12.97
C ASP A 32 7.56 6.20 13.48
N GLU A 33 8.51 5.89 14.35
CA GLU A 33 8.72 4.53 14.88
C GLU A 33 7.48 3.96 15.60
N PRO A 34 6.76 4.71 16.48
CA PRO A 34 5.53 4.22 17.09
C PRO A 34 4.43 3.93 16.07
N GLU A 35 4.29 4.74 15.02
CA GLU A 35 3.31 4.55 13.95
C GLU A 35 3.64 3.31 13.12
N LEU A 36 4.92 3.11 12.80
CA LEU A 36 5.39 1.89 12.12
C LEU A 36 5.14 0.64 12.96
N ALA A 37 5.48 0.67 14.25
CA ALA A 37 5.25 -0.45 15.15
C ALA A 37 3.77 -0.85 15.22
N ALA A 38 2.86 0.12 15.25
CA ALA A 38 1.42 -0.16 15.25
C ALA A 38 0.93 -0.78 13.92
N LEU A 39 1.54 -0.45 12.80
CA LEU A 39 1.25 -1.08 11.51
C LEU A 39 1.84 -2.50 11.45
N ASP A 40 3.06 -2.69 11.97
CA ASP A 40 3.74 -3.98 12.02
C ASP A 40 2.97 -5.01 12.84
N GLU A 41 2.38 -4.63 13.98
CA GLU A 41 1.54 -5.53 14.79
C GLU A 41 0.38 -6.14 13.96
N VAL A 42 -0.30 -5.33 13.16
CA VAL A 42 -1.41 -5.81 12.32
C VAL A 42 -0.88 -6.58 11.12
N TYR A 43 0.23 -6.15 10.53
CA TYR A 43 0.92 -6.87 9.47
C TYR A 43 1.29 -8.29 9.92
N ASP A 44 1.93 -8.41 11.09
CA ASP A 44 2.32 -9.69 11.67
C ASP A 44 1.10 -10.58 11.97
N ALA A 45 0.00 -10.01 12.47
CA ALA A 45 -1.24 -10.76 12.71
C ALA A 45 -1.82 -11.38 11.43
N PHE A 46 -1.73 -10.68 10.29
CA PHE A 46 -2.07 -11.26 8.98
C PHE A 46 -1.08 -12.35 8.57
N MET A 47 0.22 -12.08 8.68
CA MET A 47 1.28 -13.01 8.27
C MET A 47 1.24 -14.32 9.07
N HIS A 48 0.87 -14.27 10.36
CA HIS A 48 0.76 -15.43 11.23
C HIS A 48 -0.63 -16.08 11.22
N GLY A 49 -1.58 -15.56 10.42
CA GLY A 49 -2.93 -16.12 10.32
C GLY A 49 -3.80 -15.86 11.55
N GLU A 50 -3.43 -14.92 12.42
CA GLU A 50 -4.24 -14.51 13.58
C GLU A 50 -5.49 -13.73 13.11
N ILE A 51 -5.37 -13.01 12.00
CA ILE A 51 -6.48 -12.42 11.27
C ILE A 51 -6.81 -13.32 10.09
N ALA A 52 -7.94 -14.02 10.15
CA ALA A 52 -8.36 -14.91 9.09
C ALA A 52 -8.78 -14.14 7.84
N VAL A 53 -8.26 -14.56 6.69
CA VAL A 53 -8.61 -14.02 5.36
C VAL A 53 -9.23 -15.13 4.53
N GLU A 54 -10.34 -14.87 3.88
CA GLU A 54 -11.12 -15.88 3.18
C GLU A 54 -10.82 -15.94 1.68
N GLY A 55 -10.79 -17.17 1.17
CA GLY A 55 -10.79 -17.45 -0.25
C GLY A 55 -9.59 -16.87 -1.00
N ARG A 56 -9.88 -16.20 -2.12
CA ARG A 56 -8.86 -15.64 -3.01
C ARG A 56 -8.25 -14.33 -2.52
N ASP A 57 -8.80 -13.74 -1.46
CA ASP A 57 -8.25 -12.50 -0.90
C ASP A 57 -6.93 -12.75 -0.16
N LEU A 58 -6.61 -14.02 0.16
CA LEU A 58 -5.27 -14.48 0.56
C LEU A 58 -4.70 -15.38 -0.54
N ASN A 59 -3.66 -14.93 -1.20
CA ASN A 59 -3.06 -15.68 -2.31
C ASN A 59 -1.56 -15.40 -2.47
N ASP A 60 -0.91 -16.26 -3.23
CA ASP A 60 0.42 -15.98 -3.79
C ASP A 60 0.26 -15.08 -5.02
N MET A 61 0.74 -13.85 -4.93
CA MET A 61 0.59 -12.88 -6.03
C MET A 61 1.38 -13.26 -7.30
N VAL A 62 2.36 -14.16 -7.20
CA VAL A 62 3.13 -14.62 -8.36
C VAL A 62 2.38 -15.72 -9.14
N THR A 63 1.84 -16.70 -8.42
CA THR A 63 1.21 -17.88 -9.03
C THR A 63 -0.31 -17.79 -9.08
N GLY A 64 -0.92 -16.93 -8.27
CA GLY A 64 -2.37 -16.86 -8.05
C GLY A 64 -2.91 -18.04 -7.22
N GLU A 65 -2.03 -18.84 -6.62
CA GLU A 65 -2.42 -19.96 -5.76
C GLU A 65 -3.06 -19.45 -4.47
N PHE A 66 -4.12 -20.11 -4.00
CA PHE A 66 -4.83 -19.78 -2.78
C PHE A 66 -5.35 -21.06 -2.09
N GLY A 67 -5.65 -20.95 -0.79
CA GLY A 67 -6.17 -22.08 -0.02
C GLY A 67 -5.12 -23.14 0.34
N THR A 68 -3.84 -22.85 0.12
CA THR A 68 -2.69 -23.65 0.55
C THR A 68 -1.97 -22.98 1.70
N ASP A 69 -0.90 -23.59 2.22
CA ASP A 69 -0.10 -23.00 3.29
C ASP A 69 0.59 -21.71 2.82
N PRO A 70 0.24 -20.54 3.37
CA PRO A 70 0.81 -19.26 2.94
C PRO A 70 2.32 -19.14 3.16
N SER A 71 2.91 -19.98 4.02
CA SER A 71 4.37 -19.99 4.22
C SER A 71 5.15 -20.37 2.95
N GLY A 72 4.48 -21.03 2.00
CA GLY A 72 5.02 -21.36 0.68
C GLY A 72 4.93 -20.25 -0.36
N TYR A 73 4.17 -19.19 -0.12
CA TYR A 73 3.94 -18.12 -1.10
C TYR A 73 5.23 -17.33 -1.36
N ALA A 74 5.49 -17.05 -2.63
CA ALA A 74 6.60 -16.20 -3.03
C ALA A 74 6.34 -14.72 -2.66
N ILE A 75 5.12 -14.28 -2.95
CA ILE A 75 4.61 -12.99 -2.52
C ILE A 75 3.28 -13.21 -1.80
N PHE A 76 3.32 -13.13 -0.49
CA PHE A 76 2.13 -13.15 0.35
C PHE A 76 1.28 -11.92 0.06
N ASN A 77 0.04 -12.13 -0.32
CA ASN A 77 -0.88 -11.06 -0.70
C ASN A 77 -2.19 -11.17 0.07
N VAL A 78 -2.56 -10.10 0.76
CA VAL A 78 -3.90 -9.91 1.32
C VAL A 78 -4.58 -8.77 0.59
N MET A 79 -5.66 -9.07 -0.10
CA MET A 79 -6.49 -8.06 -0.76
C MET A 79 -7.49 -7.49 0.23
N LEU A 80 -7.64 -6.17 0.22
CA LEU A 80 -8.59 -5.43 1.07
C LEU A 80 -8.46 -5.76 2.57
N PRO A 81 -7.27 -5.64 3.18
CA PRO A 81 -7.05 -6.02 4.58
C PRO A 81 -8.00 -5.31 5.55
N ARG A 82 -8.46 -4.09 5.25
CA ARG A 82 -9.47 -3.36 6.04
C ARG A 82 -10.83 -4.08 6.13
N ARG A 83 -11.13 -4.99 5.20
CA ARG A 83 -12.34 -5.81 5.23
C ARG A 83 -12.28 -6.85 6.34
N TYR A 84 -11.10 -7.41 6.56
CA TYR A 84 -10.84 -8.46 7.55
C TYR A 84 -10.45 -7.90 8.92
N HIS A 85 -9.87 -6.70 8.94
CA HIS A 85 -9.53 -5.96 10.15
C HIS A 85 -10.11 -4.54 10.11
N PRO A 86 -11.41 -4.35 10.40
CA PRO A 86 -12.07 -3.04 10.26
C PRO A 86 -11.46 -1.92 11.13
N ALA A 87 -10.80 -2.27 12.23
CA ALA A 87 -10.08 -1.30 13.06
C ALA A 87 -8.90 -0.64 12.32
N TRP A 88 -8.48 -1.21 11.21
CA TRP A 88 -7.41 -0.65 10.36
C TRP A 88 -7.90 0.44 9.40
N GLN A 89 -9.22 0.63 9.28
CA GLN A 89 -9.78 1.71 8.48
C GLN A 89 -9.39 3.06 9.08
N GLY A 90 -8.88 3.96 8.23
CA GLY A 90 -8.41 5.26 8.67
C GLY A 90 -7.15 5.19 9.53
N ASN A 91 -6.31 4.17 9.36
CA ASN A 91 -5.03 4.10 10.04
C ASN A 91 -4.11 5.27 9.63
N VAL A 92 -3.01 5.44 10.33
CA VAL A 92 -2.09 6.56 10.12
C VAL A 92 -1.53 6.60 8.70
N PHE A 93 -1.18 5.44 8.12
CA PHE A 93 -0.65 5.35 6.76
C PHE A 93 -1.70 5.81 5.73
N GLU A 94 -2.96 5.39 5.88
CA GLU A 94 -4.08 5.83 5.04
C GLU A 94 -4.26 7.35 5.10
N ARG A 95 -4.34 7.93 6.31
CA ARG A 95 -4.57 9.37 6.49
C ARG A 95 -3.44 10.21 5.91
N VAL A 96 -2.20 9.81 6.17
CA VAL A 96 -1.03 10.53 5.66
C VAL A 96 -0.85 10.33 4.17
N GLY A 97 -1.02 9.11 3.68
CA GLY A 97 -0.96 8.78 2.25
C GLY A 97 -1.99 9.58 1.45
N LEU A 98 -3.23 9.65 1.93
CA LEU A 98 -4.27 10.48 1.31
C LEU A 98 -3.89 11.96 1.27
N SER A 99 -3.38 12.49 2.38
CA SER A 99 -2.90 13.89 2.44
C SER A 99 -1.76 14.17 1.45
N ILE A 100 -0.88 13.21 1.20
CA ILE A 100 0.19 13.31 0.20
C ILE A 100 -0.39 13.24 -1.20
N ALA A 101 -1.27 12.28 -1.47
CA ALA A 101 -1.90 12.10 -2.77
C ALA A 101 -2.66 13.36 -3.23
N GLU A 102 -3.40 14.00 -2.34
CA GLU A 102 -4.08 15.27 -2.63
C GLU A 102 -3.10 16.41 -3.00
N GLN A 103 -1.94 16.45 -2.35
CA GLN A 103 -0.93 17.46 -2.63
C GLN A 103 -0.17 17.21 -3.95
N LEU A 104 -0.06 15.96 -4.40
CA LEU A 104 0.64 15.57 -5.61
C LEU A 104 -0.29 15.52 -6.84
N CYS A 105 -1.50 14.98 -6.68
CA CYS A 105 -2.44 14.71 -7.75
C CYS A 105 -3.63 15.67 -7.79
N GLY A 106 -3.84 16.48 -6.74
CA GLY A 106 -4.95 17.43 -6.63
C GLY A 106 -6.02 17.00 -5.64
N GLU A 107 -6.89 17.92 -5.27
CA GLU A 107 -7.95 17.71 -4.29
C GLU A 107 -8.98 16.65 -4.72
N GLY A 108 -9.62 16.01 -3.74
CA GLY A 108 -10.69 15.03 -3.95
C GLY A 108 -10.20 13.59 -4.17
N MET A 109 -8.94 13.32 -3.86
CA MET A 109 -8.43 11.95 -3.83
C MET A 109 -9.11 11.16 -2.70
N THR A 110 -9.42 9.91 -2.98
CA THR A 110 -9.98 8.97 -2.00
C THR A 110 -9.23 7.65 -2.06
N LEU A 111 -9.21 6.93 -0.95
CA LEU A 111 -8.67 5.58 -0.96
C LEU A 111 -9.66 4.65 -1.67
N ASP A 112 -9.25 4.10 -2.80
CA ASP A 112 -10.04 3.18 -3.61
C ASP A 112 -9.73 1.72 -3.23
N PHE A 113 -8.47 1.38 -3.15
CA PHE A 113 -8.02 0.02 -2.93
C PHE A 113 -6.86 -0.03 -1.94
N ASP A 114 -6.81 -1.05 -1.10
CA ASP A 114 -5.69 -1.36 -0.24
C ASP A 114 -5.27 -2.84 -0.38
N GLN A 115 -3.99 -3.06 -0.19
CA GLN A 115 -3.38 -4.36 -0.36
C GLN A 115 -2.17 -4.48 0.57
N LEU A 116 -2.00 -5.67 1.15
CA LEU A 116 -0.81 -5.98 1.92
C LEU A 116 0.01 -6.98 1.12
N LEU A 117 1.22 -6.57 0.74
CA LEU A 117 2.15 -7.39 -0.03
C LEU A 117 3.42 -7.64 0.76
N ALA A 118 3.78 -8.90 0.91
CA ALA A 118 5.01 -9.30 1.58
C ALA A 118 5.85 -10.22 0.71
N LYS A 119 7.01 -9.76 0.29
CA LYS A 119 8.01 -10.61 -0.35
C LYS A 119 8.77 -11.39 0.71
N GLN A 120 8.74 -12.70 0.62
CA GLN A 120 9.43 -13.56 1.55
C GLN A 120 10.96 -13.44 1.39
N PRO A 121 11.73 -13.40 2.49
CA PRO A 121 13.20 -13.36 2.42
C PRO A 121 13.76 -14.57 1.67
N GLY A 122 14.80 -14.35 0.85
CA GLY A 122 15.49 -15.41 0.12
C GLY A 122 14.71 -16.03 -1.04
N ARG A 123 13.66 -15.36 -1.53
CA ARG A 123 12.85 -15.79 -2.68
C ARG A 123 13.22 -14.99 -3.92
N ASP A 124 14.05 -15.56 -4.78
CA ASP A 124 14.45 -14.95 -6.06
C ASP A 124 13.32 -14.96 -7.10
N ASP A 125 12.31 -15.80 -6.90
CA ASP A 125 11.10 -15.91 -7.72
C ASP A 125 10.01 -14.88 -7.37
N ALA A 126 10.18 -14.12 -6.29
CA ALA A 126 9.26 -13.06 -5.86
C ALA A 126 9.41 -11.79 -6.73
N VAL A 127 9.11 -11.93 -8.01
CA VAL A 127 9.29 -10.87 -9.01
C VAL A 127 7.99 -10.58 -9.73
N PHE A 128 7.64 -9.30 -9.84
CA PHE A 128 6.60 -8.83 -10.75
C PHE A 128 7.17 -8.53 -12.13
N ALA A 129 6.46 -8.97 -13.17
CA ALA A 129 6.75 -8.50 -14.52
C ALA A 129 6.49 -6.98 -14.61
N TRP A 130 7.23 -6.28 -15.45
CA TRP A 130 6.96 -4.87 -15.74
C TRP A 130 5.55 -4.69 -16.28
N HIS A 131 4.78 -3.82 -15.65
CA HIS A 131 3.39 -3.53 -16.01
C HIS A 131 3.05 -2.08 -15.69
N GLN A 132 1.85 -1.69 -16.11
CA GLN A 132 1.20 -0.45 -15.68
C GLN A 132 -0.07 -0.83 -14.92
N ASP A 133 -0.23 -0.32 -13.71
CA ASP A 133 -1.40 -0.58 -12.85
C ASP A 133 -2.71 -0.24 -13.55
N GLN A 134 -2.72 0.81 -14.36
CA GLN A 134 -3.88 1.23 -15.15
C GLN A 134 -4.42 0.13 -16.08
N ALA A 135 -3.59 -0.87 -16.46
CA ALA A 135 -4.03 -1.99 -17.30
C ALA A 135 -5.01 -2.93 -16.57
N TYR A 136 -5.04 -2.88 -15.24
CA TYR A 136 -5.88 -3.72 -14.38
C TYR A 136 -7.07 -2.98 -13.79
N TRP A 137 -7.12 -1.66 -13.92
CA TRP A 137 -8.13 -0.82 -13.29
C TRP A 137 -9.26 -0.49 -14.25
N ILE A 138 -10.43 -0.19 -13.68
CA ILE A 138 -11.59 0.22 -14.44
C ILE A 138 -11.29 1.58 -15.08
N ASP A 139 -11.63 1.74 -16.34
CA ASP A 139 -11.52 3.01 -17.05
C ASP A 139 -12.54 4.01 -16.49
N THR A 140 -12.05 5.15 -16.03
CA THR A 140 -12.85 6.22 -15.43
C THR A 140 -12.52 7.55 -16.07
N ASP A 141 -13.41 8.52 -15.96
CA ASP A 141 -13.18 9.89 -16.47
C ASP A 141 -12.04 10.58 -15.71
N ASP A 142 -11.96 10.38 -14.39
CA ASP A 142 -10.85 10.84 -13.57
C ASP A 142 -9.77 9.76 -13.52
N ARG A 143 -8.65 10.02 -14.18
CA ARG A 143 -7.51 9.10 -14.27
C ARG A 143 -6.38 9.44 -13.29
N ARG A 144 -6.62 10.39 -12.38
CA ARG A 144 -5.65 10.70 -11.35
C ARG A 144 -5.56 9.51 -10.39
N THR A 145 -4.36 9.01 -10.21
CA THR A 145 -4.10 7.89 -9.30
C THR A 145 -2.74 8.05 -8.65
N ALA A 146 -2.61 7.58 -7.43
CA ALA A 146 -1.36 7.49 -6.71
C ALA A 146 -1.32 6.18 -5.93
N THR A 147 -0.22 5.45 -6.04
CA THR A 147 0.08 4.26 -5.25
C THR A 147 1.17 4.60 -4.24
N CYS A 148 0.99 4.25 -3.01
CA CYS A 148 1.99 4.40 -1.95
C CYS A 148 2.11 3.12 -1.11
#